data_c306721bdefc9c366326de3d9ce55bc2
#
_entry.id   c306721bdefc9c366326de3d9ce55bc2
#
_cell.length_a   1.000
_cell.length_b   1.000
_cell.length_c   1.000
_cell.angle_alpha   90.00
_cell.angle_beta   90.00
_cell.angle_gamma   90.00
#
_symmetry.space_group_name_H-M   'P 1'
#
loop_
_entity.id
_entity.type
_entity.pdbx_description
1 polymer ?
#
loop_
_entity_poly.entity_id
_entity_poly.type
_entity_poly.pdbx_seq_one_letter_code
_entity_poly.pdbx_strand_id
1 'polypeptide(L)'
;MKATFFLFLIIFAGGLQAQRILLLHGTAHIGNGTVVESAAIGVVNNRISFVKNSLTQTFEAKDWDTIINCNGQHFYPGLVSANNTLGLTEIDAVRATRDFNDVGDWNPHVRSLIAFNVESKVVETVRTNGVLLVQAAPRGGWISGSSAVMKLSGWNWEDATVISVDGIHLNWPTNRDTYTKDKQQIYQFFELAKAEAFDRREALSDLRIEAMKGCF
;
A
#
# COMPACT_ATOMS: atom_id res chain seq x y z
N MET A 1 13.48 -35.39 -30.79
CA MET A 1 12.77 -35.06 -29.53
C MET A 1 13.10 -33.67 -28.93
N LYS A 2 14.33 -33.16 -29.01
CA LYS A 2 14.66 -31.81 -28.43
C LYS A 2 14.07 -30.62 -29.19
N ALA A 3 13.91 -30.70 -30.51
CA ALA A 3 13.35 -29.63 -31.34
C ALA A 3 11.82 -29.48 -31.20
N THR A 4 11.11 -30.57 -30.98
CA THR A 4 9.63 -30.59 -30.78
C THR A 4 9.23 -29.95 -29.44
N PHE A 5 10.08 -30.11 -28.42
CA PHE A 5 9.84 -29.48 -27.10
C PHE A 5 10.01 -27.96 -27.13
N PHE A 6 10.96 -27.47 -27.93
CA PHE A 6 11.19 -26.03 -28.11
C PHE A 6 10.03 -25.35 -28.88
N LEU A 7 9.45 -26.05 -29.86
CA LEU A 7 8.31 -25.55 -30.61
C LEU A 7 7.05 -25.44 -29.73
N PHE A 8 6.85 -26.36 -28.79
CA PHE A 8 5.74 -26.32 -27.84
C PHE A 8 5.87 -25.19 -26.82
N LEU A 9 7.08 -24.81 -26.43
CA LEU A 9 7.33 -23.69 -25.51
C LEU A 9 7.05 -22.33 -26.18
N ILE A 10 7.29 -22.19 -27.48
CA ILE A 10 7.02 -20.95 -28.22
C ILE A 10 5.52 -20.72 -28.42
N ILE A 11 4.73 -21.77 -28.57
CA ILE A 11 3.25 -21.67 -28.73
C ILE A 11 2.59 -21.22 -27.43
N PHE A 12 3.18 -21.51 -26.27
CA PHE A 12 2.63 -21.06 -24.96
C PHE A 12 2.97 -19.61 -24.61
N ALA A 13 3.92 -18.99 -25.31
CA ALA A 13 4.29 -17.58 -25.08
C ALA A 13 3.38 -16.56 -25.78
N GLY A 14 2.37 -17.02 -26.56
CA GLY A 14 1.56 -16.20 -27.44
C GLY A 14 0.25 -15.63 -26.87
N GLY A 15 0.06 -15.53 -25.54
CA GLY A 15 -1.29 -15.26 -25.03
C GLY A 15 -1.47 -14.28 -23.87
N LEU A 16 -0.48 -13.50 -23.49
CA LEU A 16 -0.68 -12.45 -22.49
C LEU A 16 -1.13 -11.13 -23.18
N GLN A 17 -2.33 -11.14 -23.75
CA GLN A 17 -2.95 -9.89 -24.15
C GLN A 17 -3.49 -9.19 -22.89
N ALA A 18 -3.05 -7.96 -22.74
CA ALA A 18 -3.55 -7.10 -21.69
C ALA A 18 -5.03 -6.81 -21.88
N GLN A 19 -5.85 -7.17 -20.91
CA GLN A 19 -7.29 -6.98 -20.94
C GLN A 19 -7.64 -5.49 -21.06
N ARG A 20 -8.49 -5.17 -22.05
CA ARG A 20 -9.04 -3.84 -22.29
C ARG A 20 -10.51 -3.82 -21.88
N ILE A 21 -10.84 -3.06 -20.86
CA ILE A 21 -12.20 -2.96 -20.33
C ILE A 21 -12.71 -1.54 -20.55
N LEU A 22 -13.93 -1.41 -21.06
CA LEU A 22 -14.63 -0.15 -21.19
C LEU A 22 -15.90 -0.17 -20.32
N LEU A 23 -15.98 0.77 -19.37
CA LEU A 23 -17.17 1.02 -18.58
C LEU A 23 -17.90 2.21 -19.17
N LEU A 24 -19.21 2.08 -19.44
CA LEU A 24 -20.02 3.10 -20.12
C LEU A 24 -21.22 3.55 -19.29
N HIS A 25 -21.64 4.80 -19.49
CA HIS A 25 -22.91 5.37 -19.04
C HIS A 25 -23.09 5.50 -17.53
N GLY A 26 -22.04 5.33 -16.73
CA GLY A 26 -22.08 5.63 -15.29
C GLY A 26 -21.75 7.10 -15.01
N THR A 27 -21.86 7.52 -13.76
CA THR A 27 -21.42 8.85 -13.30
C THR A 27 -20.07 8.72 -12.59
N ALA A 28 -19.02 9.36 -13.10
CA ALA A 28 -17.69 9.28 -12.53
C ALA A 28 -17.35 10.50 -11.67
N HIS A 29 -17.07 10.26 -10.39
CA HIS A 29 -16.57 11.25 -9.43
C HIS A 29 -15.05 11.11 -9.36
N ILE A 30 -14.31 12.10 -9.88
CA ILE A 30 -12.83 11.97 -10.05
C ILE A 30 -12.06 12.21 -8.73
N GLY A 31 -12.72 12.71 -7.70
CA GLY A 31 -12.12 12.96 -6.38
C GLY A 31 -11.50 14.36 -6.22
N ASN A 32 -11.52 15.20 -7.26
CA ASN A 32 -11.06 16.60 -7.24
C ASN A 32 -12.22 17.60 -7.33
N GLY A 33 -13.45 17.16 -7.09
CA GLY A 33 -14.68 17.94 -7.25
C GLY A 33 -15.30 17.83 -8.65
N THR A 34 -14.61 17.27 -9.64
CA THR A 34 -15.15 17.08 -10.98
C THR A 34 -16.04 15.85 -11.04
N VAL A 35 -17.21 15.99 -11.64
CA VAL A 35 -18.15 14.90 -11.93
C VAL A 35 -18.34 14.80 -13.45
N VAL A 36 -18.20 13.61 -14.00
CA VAL A 36 -18.44 13.30 -15.41
C VAL A 36 -19.70 12.46 -15.50
N GLU A 37 -20.80 13.06 -15.94
CA GLU A 37 -22.04 12.34 -16.24
C GLU A 37 -21.90 11.52 -17.53
N SER A 38 -22.64 10.40 -17.61
CA SER A 38 -22.54 9.46 -18.73
C SER A 38 -21.06 9.12 -19.06
N ALA A 39 -20.28 8.81 -18.04
CA ALA A 39 -18.85 8.58 -18.19
C ALA A 39 -18.54 7.34 -19.03
N ALA A 40 -17.46 7.43 -19.80
CA ALA A 40 -16.75 6.33 -20.38
C ALA A 40 -15.38 6.21 -19.69
N ILE A 41 -15.11 5.08 -19.04
CA ILE A 41 -13.85 4.80 -18.36
C ILE A 41 -13.15 3.66 -19.10
N GLY A 42 -12.02 3.95 -19.72
CA GLY A 42 -11.17 2.95 -20.35
C GLY A 42 -10.12 2.44 -19.39
N VAL A 43 -10.03 1.13 -19.24
CA VAL A 43 -8.99 0.44 -18.45
C VAL A 43 -8.16 -0.41 -19.39
N VAL A 44 -6.86 -0.19 -19.41
CA VAL A 44 -5.88 -0.90 -20.24
C VAL A 44 -4.69 -1.26 -19.37
N ASN A 45 -4.25 -2.50 -19.40
CA ASN A 45 -3.12 -2.96 -18.58
C ASN A 45 -3.33 -2.68 -17.08
N ASN A 46 -4.52 -2.93 -16.55
CA ASN A 46 -4.92 -2.66 -15.16
C ASN A 46 -4.77 -1.18 -14.72
N ARG A 47 -4.75 -0.26 -15.68
CA ARG A 47 -4.67 1.18 -15.43
C ARG A 47 -5.80 1.91 -16.13
N ILE A 48 -6.36 2.92 -15.47
CA ILE A 48 -7.31 3.84 -16.10
C ILE A 48 -6.55 4.63 -17.17
N SER A 49 -6.93 4.45 -18.42
CA SER A 49 -6.33 5.15 -19.57
C SER A 49 -7.00 6.49 -19.83
N PHE A 50 -8.29 6.58 -19.60
CA PHE A 50 -9.06 7.82 -19.69
C PHE A 50 -10.36 7.74 -18.89
N VAL A 51 -10.90 8.93 -18.56
CA VAL A 51 -12.27 9.15 -18.10
C VAL A 51 -12.85 10.28 -18.97
N LYS A 52 -13.90 10.01 -19.73
CA LYS A 52 -14.48 10.95 -20.70
C LYS A 52 -16.00 10.84 -20.69
N ASN A 53 -16.69 11.80 -21.30
CA ASN A 53 -18.14 11.72 -21.49
C ASN A 53 -18.46 10.83 -22.71
N SER A 54 -19.28 9.78 -22.51
CA SER A 54 -19.64 8.83 -23.58
C SER A 54 -20.58 9.39 -24.64
N LEU A 55 -21.26 10.50 -24.35
CA LEU A 55 -22.16 11.15 -25.32
C LEU A 55 -21.40 12.02 -26.34
N THR A 56 -20.19 12.45 -25.99
CA THR A 56 -19.36 13.32 -26.85
C THR A 56 -18.30 12.56 -27.63
N GLN A 57 -18.13 11.25 -27.37
CA GLN A 57 -17.13 10.42 -28.03
C GLN A 57 -17.69 9.07 -28.43
N THR A 58 -17.30 8.59 -29.61
CA THR A 58 -17.65 7.27 -30.07
C THR A 58 -16.55 6.27 -29.71
N PHE A 59 -16.92 5.12 -29.20
CA PHE A 59 -16.01 4.02 -28.87
C PHE A 59 -16.36 2.82 -29.75
N GLU A 60 -15.38 2.28 -30.48
CA GLU A 60 -15.60 1.10 -31.31
C GLU A 60 -15.49 -0.16 -30.47
N ALA A 61 -16.51 -1.03 -30.54
CA ALA A 61 -16.57 -2.26 -29.74
C ALA A 61 -15.37 -3.20 -30.01
N LYS A 62 -14.83 -3.18 -31.23
CA LYS A 62 -13.67 -4.01 -31.62
C LYS A 62 -12.37 -3.66 -30.87
N ASP A 63 -12.29 -2.47 -30.27
CA ASP A 63 -11.10 -2.00 -29.56
C ASP A 63 -11.07 -2.46 -28.10
N TRP A 64 -12.11 -3.16 -27.63
CA TRP A 64 -12.29 -3.54 -26.23
C TRP A 64 -12.63 -5.03 -26.11
N ASP A 65 -11.97 -5.70 -25.16
CA ASP A 65 -12.23 -7.12 -24.87
C ASP A 65 -13.52 -7.29 -24.06
N THR A 66 -13.84 -6.27 -23.24
CA THR A 66 -15.05 -6.29 -22.41
C THR A 66 -15.65 -4.89 -22.35
N ILE A 67 -16.95 -4.78 -22.59
CA ILE A 67 -17.71 -3.54 -22.44
C ILE A 67 -18.80 -3.78 -21.38
N ILE A 68 -18.81 -2.96 -20.34
CA ILE A 68 -19.78 -3.05 -19.26
C ILE A 68 -20.64 -1.79 -19.26
N ASN A 69 -21.96 -1.98 -19.37
CA ASN A 69 -22.91 -0.87 -19.24
C ASN A 69 -23.23 -0.64 -17.76
N CYS A 70 -22.84 0.53 -17.26
CA CYS A 70 -22.97 0.93 -15.86
C CYS A 70 -24.03 2.02 -15.66
N ASN A 71 -25.07 2.03 -16.47
CA ASN A 71 -26.15 3.02 -16.40
C ASN A 71 -26.75 3.11 -14.98
N GLY A 72 -26.82 4.30 -14.44
CA GLY A 72 -27.31 4.57 -13.09
C GLY A 72 -26.32 4.25 -11.96
N GLN A 73 -25.11 3.76 -12.27
CA GLN A 73 -24.07 3.51 -11.27
C GLN A 73 -23.12 4.72 -11.13
N HIS A 74 -22.55 4.83 -9.94
CA HIS A 74 -21.56 5.86 -9.66
C HIS A 74 -20.18 5.22 -9.43
N PHE A 75 -19.15 5.84 -10.01
CA PHE A 75 -17.77 5.46 -9.83
C PHE A 75 -17.08 6.45 -8.90
N TYR A 76 -16.34 5.93 -7.94
CA TYR A 76 -15.54 6.71 -7.01
C TYR A 76 -14.11 6.16 -7.00
N PRO A 77 -13.08 7.00 -6.78
CA PRO A 77 -11.76 6.53 -6.43
C PRO A 77 -11.82 5.65 -5.17
N GLY A 78 -11.04 4.58 -5.13
CA GLY A 78 -10.92 3.78 -3.93
C GLY A 78 -10.37 4.59 -2.76
N LEU A 79 -10.90 4.35 -1.56
CA LEU A 79 -10.46 5.01 -0.35
C LEU A 79 -9.10 4.47 0.12
N VAL A 80 -8.31 5.34 0.73
CA VAL A 80 -7.03 5.00 1.39
C VAL A 80 -7.21 5.19 2.89
N SER A 81 -7.01 4.12 3.66
CA SER A 81 -7.00 4.20 5.13
C SER A 81 -5.57 4.49 5.60
N ALA A 82 -5.30 5.75 5.95
CA ALA A 82 -3.99 6.15 6.43
C ALA A 82 -3.80 5.83 7.92
N ASN A 83 -2.56 5.60 8.33
CA ASN A 83 -2.12 5.42 9.72
C ASN A 83 -2.98 4.40 10.50
N ASN A 84 -3.14 3.21 9.95
CA ASN A 84 -4.04 2.17 10.44
C ASN A 84 -3.31 0.87 10.77
N THR A 85 -3.85 0.07 11.69
CA THR A 85 -3.35 -1.27 12.04
C THR A 85 -4.09 -2.39 11.30
N LEU A 86 -4.91 -2.07 10.31
CA LEU A 86 -5.62 -3.03 9.48
C LEU A 86 -4.63 -4.02 8.82
N GLY A 87 -4.91 -5.30 8.92
CA GLY A 87 -4.01 -6.37 8.47
C GLY A 87 -2.87 -6.70 9.44
N LEU A 88 -2.65 -5.85 10.48
CA LEU A 88 -1.70 -6.12 11.57
C LEU A 88 -2.42 -6.56 12.86
N THR A 89 -3.73 -6.62 12.85
CA THR A 89 -4.56 -7.00 14.00
C THR A 89 -5.80 -7.70 13.51
N GLU A 90 -6.11 -8.86 14.09
CA GLU A 90 -7.36 -9.59 13.83
C GLU A 90 -8.38 -9.34 14.94
N ILE A 91 -8.03 -9.68 16.18
CA ILE A 91 -8.89 -9.49 17.35
C ILE A 91 -8.13 -8.64 18.37
N ASP A 92 -8.51 -7.40 18.53
CA ASP A 92 -7.77 -6.46 19.39
C ASP A 92 -7.71 -6.90 20.86
N ALA A 93 -8.71 -7.65 21.35
CA ALA A 93 -8.70 -8.22 22.69
C ALA A 93 -7.74 -9.39 22.87
N VAL A 94 -7.19 -9.98 21.80
CA VAL A 94 -6.32 -11.14 21.85
C VAL A 94 -4.90 -10.75 21.45
N ARG A 95 -3.99 -10.68 22.44
CA ARG A 95 -2.60 -10.23 22.20
C ARG A 95 -1.89 -11.02 21.09
N ALA A 96 -2.11 -12.33 21.00
CA ALA A 96 -1.47 -13.20 20.01
C ALA A 96 -1.85 -12.87 18.54
N THR A 97 -2.84 -12.02 18.33
CA THR A 97 -3.29 -11.58 16.99
C THR A 97 -2.98 -10.11 16.72
N ARG A 98 -2.14 -9.49 17.54
CA ARG A 98 -1.73 -8.08 17.41
C ARG A 98 -0.25 -8.02 17.03
N ASP A 99 0.03 -7.80 15.76
CA ASP A 99 1.37 -7.74 15.18
C ASP A 99 1.78 -6.30 14.82
N PHE A 100 1.11 -5.30 15.40
CA PHE A 100 1.39 -3.91 15.14
C PHE A 100 2.48 -3.31 16.04
N ASN A 101 2.95 -4.03 17.07
CA ASN A 101 4.00 -3.53 17.98
C ASN A 101 5.02 -4.60 18.31
N ASP A 102 6.27 -4.18 18.44
CA ASP A 102 7.40 -5.00 18.88
C ASP A 102 7.92 -4.54 20.24
N VAL A 103 8.82 -5.35 20.82
CA VAL A 103 9.43 -5.09 22.12
C VAL A 103 10.47 -3.97 22.01
N GLY A 104 10.45 -3.08 23.00
CA GLY A 104 11.39 -1.96 23.09
C GLY A 104 10.81 -0.64 22.60
N ASP A 105 11.59 0.42 22.84
CA ASP A 105 11.16 1.79 22.55
C ASP A 105 11.74 2.33 21.23
N TRP A 106 12.76 1.68 20.68
CA TRP A 106 13.51 2.14 19.49
C TRP A 106 13.52 1.06 18.42
N ASN A 107 12.49 1.03 17.59
CA ASN A 107 12.25 -0.04 16.60
C ASN A 107 12.22 0.43 15.14
N PRO A 108 13.07 1.36 14.67
CA PRO A 108 13.01 1.87 13.30
C PRO A 108 13.26 0.78 12.26
N HIS A 109 13.92 -0.33 12.61
CA HIS A 109 14.20 -1.49 11.77
C HIS A 109 13.01 -2.43 11.59
N VAL A 110 11.97 -2.30 12.44
CA VAL A 110 10.76 -3.11 12.34
C VAL A 110 9.93 -2.65 11.16
N ARG A 111 9.49 -3.59 10.32
CA ARG A 111 8.76 -3.32 9.09
C ARG A 111 7.37 -3.93 9.17
N SER A 112 6.34 -3.10 9.20
CA SER A 112 4.95 -3.54 9.31
C SER A 112 4.48 -4.44 8.17
N LEU A 113 5.04 -4.26 6.97
CA LEU A 113 4.60 -5.03 5.79
C LEU A 113 4.78 -6.55 5.95
N ILE A 114 5.79 -7.00 6.71
CA ILE A 114 6.09 -8.44 6.90
C ILE A 114 5.00 -9.11 7.74
N ALA A 115 4.41 -8.36 8.66
CA ALA A 115 3.33 -8.82 9.53
C ALA A 115 1.93 -8.65 8.91
N PHE A 116 1.84 -8.06 7.70
CA PHE A 116 0.55 -7.80 7.07
C PHE A 116 -0.14 -9.09 6.63
N ASN A 117 -1.30 -9.37 7.21
CA ASN A 117 -2.12 -10.54 6.90
C ASN A 117 -3.12 -10.19 5.77
N VAL A 118 -2.84 -10.65 4.55
CA VAL A 118 -3.73 -10.47 3.39
C VAL A 118 -5.01 -11.30 3.47
N GLU A 119 -4.99 -12.40 4.24
CA GLU A 119 -6.13 -13.32 4.39
C GLU A 119 -7.08 -12.91 5.51
N SER A 120 -6.81 -11.79 6.18
CA SER A 120 -7.66 -11.25 7.24
C SER A 120 -9.09 -11.02 6.74
N LYS A 121 -10.06 -11.55 7.50
CA LYS A 121 -11.48 -11.30 7.21
C LYS A 121 -11.87 -9.84 7.40
N VAL A 122 -11.15 -9.13 8.25
CA VAL A 122 -11.33 -7.67 8.43
C VAL A 122 -10.91 -6.93 7.17
N VAL A 123 -9.76 -7.29 6.58
CA VAL A 123 -9.26 -6.74 5.32
C VAL A 123 -10.28 -6.95 4.19
N GLU A 124 -10.79 -8.17 4.05
CA GLU A 124 -11.81 -8.51 3.04
C GLU A 124 -13.08 -7.66 3.23
N THR A 125 -13.58 -7.54 4.46
CA THR A 125 -14.78 -6.77 4.78
C THR A 125 -14.59 -5.29 4.49
N VAL A 126 -13.45 -4.70 4.88
CA VAL A 126 -13.16 -3.28 4.67
C VAL A 126 -13.03 -2.97 3.18
N ARG A 127 -12.45 -3.89 2.40
CA ARG A 127 -12.35 -3.77 0.94
C ARG A 127 -13.71 -3.69 0.27
N THR A 128 -14.69 -4.49 0.69
CA THR A 128 -16.05 -4.43 0.12
C THR A 128 -16.78 -3.11 0.41
N ASN A 129 -16.30 -2.32 1.37
CA ASN A 129 -16.78 -0.97 1.66
C ASN A 129 -16.01 0.13 0.91
N GLY A 130 -15.21 -0.24 -0.09
CA GLY A 130 -14.54 0.71 -0.99
C GLY A 130 -13.16 1.19 -0.53
N VAL A 131 -12.61 0.69 0.58
CA VAL A 131 -11.22 0.94 0.96
C VAL A 131 -10.33 -0.03 0.19
N LEU A 132 -9.47 0.48 -0.67
CA LEU A 132 -8.62 -0.34 -1.54
C LEU A 132 -7.17 -0.37 -1.10
N LEU A 133 -6.71 0.64 -0.37
CA LEU A 133 -5.35 0.77 0.14
C LEU A 133 -5.37 1.06 1.64
N VAL A 134 -4.35 0.59 2.33
CA VAL A 134 -4.07 0.92 3.72
C VAL A 134 -2.61 1.29 3.89
N GLN A 135 -2.34 2.33 4.66
CA GLN A 135 -1.03 2.53 5.25
C GLN A 135 -0.99 1.72 6.55
N ALA A 136 -0.41 0.53 6.47
CA ALA A 136 -0.22 -0.35 7.62
C ALA A 136 0.90 0.22 8.49
N ALA A 137 0.52 0.80 9.63
CA ALA A 137 1.42 1.56 10.48
C ALA A 137 1.62 0.85 11.83
N PRO A 138 2.87 0.62 12.24
CA PRO A 138 3.19 0.04 13.53
C PRO A 138 2.88 1.01 14.68
N ARG A 139 2.81 0.50 15.90
CA ARG A 139 2.52 1.23 17.13
C ARG A 139 3.54 0.89 18.21
N GLY A 140 3.59 1.72 19.25
CA GLY A 140 4.41 1.48 20.45
C GLY A 140 5.80 2.10 20.39
N GLY A 141 6.45 2.22 21.56
CA GLY A 141 7.75 2.83 21.73
C GLY A 141 7.84 4.30 21.32
N TRP A 142 9.05 4.86 21.32
CA TRP A 142 9.33 6.17 20.74
C TRP A 142 9.38 6.11 19.22
N ILE A 143 10.01 5.07 18.67
CA ILE A 143 10.00 4.76 17.25
C ILE A 143 9.37 3.37 17.09
N SER A 144 8.18 3.33 16.49
CA SER A 144 7.41 2.09 16.35
C SER A 144 7.92 1.17 15.24
N GLY A 145 8.51 1.73 14.21
CA GLY A 145 8.92 1.04 13.00
C GLY A 145 8.52 1.76 11.73
N SER A 146 8.70 1.13 10.59
CA SER A 146 8.31 1.64 9.29
C SER A 146 6.94 1.14 8.85
N SER A 147 6.12 2.07 8.35
CA SER A 147 4.86 1.76 7.67
C SER A 147 5.07 1.33 6.23
N ALA A 148 4.07 0.68 5.68
CA ALA A 148 3.99 0.32 4.28
C ALA A 148 2.59 0.63 3.73
N VAL A 149 2.50 0.92 2.42
CA VAL A 149 1.21 1.04 1.75
C VAL A 149 0.89 -0.30 1.08
N MET A 150 -0.23 -0.89 1.48
CA MET A 150 -0.67 -2.22 1.08
C MET A 150 -1.99 -2.14 0.33
N LYS A 151 -2.13 -2.94 -0.74
CA LYS A 151 -3.45 -3.24 -1.34
C LYS A 151 -4.24 -4.13 -0.38
N LEU A 152 -5.55 -3.94 -0.30
CA LEU A 152 -6.44 -4.86 0.41
C LEU A 152 -6.81 -6.09 -0.44
N SER A 153 -5.90 -6.50 -1.33
CA SER A 153 -6.00 -7.70 -2.18
C SER A 153 -4.59 -8.19 -2.50
N GLY A 154 -4.42 -9.51 -2.58
CA GLY A 154 -3.13 -10.12 -2.89
C GLY A 154 -3.10 -11.57 -2.44
N TRP A 155 -2.08 -12.31 -2.88
CA TRP A 155 -1.81 -13.69 -2.44
C TRP A 155 -0.99 -13.72 -1.15
N ASN A 156 -0.10 -12.75 -1.01
CA ASN A 156 0.78 -12.59 0.14
C ASN A 156 1.10 -11.11 0.34
N TRP A 157 1.85 -10.78 1.37
CA TRP A 157 2.24 -9.40 1.67
C TRP A 157 3.12 -8.78 0.58
N GLU A 158 3.94 -9.57 -0.14
CA GLU A 158 4.79 -9.09 -1.23
C GLU A 158 3.94 -8.60 -2.42
N ASP A 159 2.96 -9.41 -2.85
CA ASP A 159 2.02 -9.03 -3.91
C ASP A 159 1.11 -7.87 -3.48
N ALA A 160 0.72 -7.81 -2.21
CA ALA A 160 -0.10 -6.71 -1.68
C ALA A 160 0.67 -5.40 -1.54
N THR A 161 2.01 -5.42 -1.55
CA THR A 161 2.84 -4.23 -1.32
C THR A 161 2.75 -3.25 -2.50
N VAL A 162 2.39 -1.99 -2.20
CA VAL A 162 2.44 -0.86 -3.14
C VAL A 162 3.68 -0.01 -2.87
N ILE A 163 3.93 0.31 -1.59
CA ILE A 163 5.12 1.02 -1.13
C ILE A 163 5.66 0.25 0.07
N SER A 164 6.86 -0.27 -0.04
CA SER A 164 7.46 -1.15 0.97
C SER A 164 7.91 -0.41 2.24
N VAL A 165 8.30 0.84 2.11
CA VAL A 165 8.64 1.75 3.20
C VAL A 165 8.05 3.11 2.85
N ASP A 166 7.04 3.52 3.59
CA ASP A 166 6.34 4.79 3.38
C ASP A 166 6.85 5.86 4.35
N GLY A 167 7.20 5.47 5.58
CA GLY A 167 7.76 6.35 6.59
C GLY A 167 8.06 5.63 7.89
N ILE A 168 8.87 6.26 8.73
CA ILE A 168 9.18 5.81 10.09
C ILE A 168 8.26 6.53 11.06
N HIS A 169 7.60 5.78 11.94
CA HIS A 169 6.62 6.31 12.88
C HIS A 169 7.29 6.71 14.19
N LEU A 170 7.28 8.01 14.48
CA LEU A 170 7.73 8.61 15.73
C LEU A 170 6.53 8.97 16.61
N ASN A 171 6.52 8.49 17.84
CA ASN A 171 5.55 8.87 18.86
C ASN A 171 6.14 9.98 19.73
N TRP A 172 5.62 11.18 19.54
CA TRP A 172 6.11 12.34 20.28
C TRP A 172 5.65 12.31 21.74
N PRO A 173 6.54 12.68 22.71
CA PRO A 173 6.18 12.67 24.13
C PRO A 173 5.00 13.60 24.43
N THR A 174 4.04 13.10 25.17
CA THR A 174 2.85 13.87 25.62
C THR A 174 2.77 14.02 27.12
N ASN A 175 3.55 13.23 27.90
CA ASN A 175 3.55 13.31 29.34
C ASN A 175 4.34 14.55 29.80
N ARG A 176 3.65 15.47 30.50
CA ARG A 176 4.23 16.74 30.97
C ARG A 176 5.39 16.56 31.95
N ASP A 177 5.32 15.53 32.79
CA ASP A 177 6.32 15.32 33.86
C ASP A 177 7.66 14.82 33.33
N THR A 178 7.63 14.05 32.25
CA THR A 178 8.82 13.45 31.63
C THR A 178 9.21 14.11 30.32
N TYR A 179 8.41 15.05 29.82
CA TYR A 179 8.54 15.66 28.47
C TYR A 179 9.96 16.05 28.10
N THR A 180 10.64 16.81 28.98
CA THR A 180 11.98 17.32 28.68
C THR A 180 13.00 16.19 28.56
N LYS A 181 12.91 15.20 29.44
CA LYS A 181 13.79 14.02 29.43
C LYS A 181 13.55 13.18 28.18
N ASP A 182 12.30 12.87 27.90
CA ASP A 182 11.91 12.01 26.78
C ASP A 182 12.28 12.65 25.43
N LYS A 183 12.00 13.94 25.29
CA LYS A 183 12.42 14.73 24.13
C LYS A 183 13.95 14.70 23.94
N GLN A 184 14.72 14.84 25.03
CA GLN A 184 16.18 14.79 24.96
C GLN A 184 16.67 13.41 24.49
N GLN A 185 16.07 12.31 24.96
CA GLN A 185 16.40 10.96 24.51
C GLN A 185 16.14 10.78 23.01
N ILE A 186 15.03 11.30 22.50
CA ILE A 186 14.72 11.27 21.08
C ILE A 186 15.79 12.00 20.27
N TYR A 187 16.15 13.23 20.66
CA TYR A 187 17.19 13.97 19.98
C TYR A 187 18.55 13.28 20.02
N GLN A 188 18.92 12.70 21.16
CA GLN A 188 20.18 11.93 21.28
C GLN A 188 20.21 10.73 20.33
N PHE A 189 19.10 10.01 20.18
CA PHE A 189 19.01 8.90 19.25
C PHE A 189 19.17 9.37 17.79
N PHE A 190 18.52 10.46 17.41
CA PHE A 190 18.65 11.03 16.05
C PHE A 190 20.06 11.54 15.78
N GLU A 191 20.72 12.22 16.74
CA GLU A 191 22.10 12.66 16.57
C GLU A 191 23.07 11.48 16.44
N LEU A 192 22.87 10.41 17.21
CA LEU A 192 23.64 9.17 17.06
C LEU A 192 23.45 8.57 15.67
N ALA A 193 22.21 8.42 15.22
CA ALA A 193 21.89 7.86 13.90
C ALA A 193 22.50 8.72 12.78
N LYS A 194 22.44 10.03 12.91
CA LYS A 194 23.05 10.96 11.97
C LYS A 194 24.57 10.83 11.94
N ALA A 195 25.23 10.76 13.10
CA ALA A 195 26.68 10.60 13.17
C ALA A 195 27.14 9.30 12.47
N GLU A 196 26.45 8.18 12.70
CA GLU A 196 26.78 6.92 12.07
C GLU A 196 26.40 6.86 10.57
N ALA A 197 25.38 7.60 10.13
CA ALA A 197 25.03 7.68 8.71
C ALA A 197 26.16 8.24 7.85
N PHE A 198 27.02 9.09 8.41
CA PHE A 198 28.19 9.69 7.74
C PHE A 198 29.50 8.94 8.01
N ASP A 199 29.51 7.98 8.93
CA ASP A 199 30.69 7.14 9.18
C ASP A 199 30.78 6.00 8.17
N ARG A 200 31.83 6.00 7.34
CA ARG A 200 32.07 4.98 6.30
C ARG A 200 32.72 3.71 6.80
N ARG A 201 32.98 3.58 8.10
CA ARG A 201 33.58 2.36 8.65
C ARG A 201 32.56 1.25 8.68
N GLU A 202 32.90 0.11 8.07
CA GLU A 202 32.15 -1.15 8.12
C GLU A 202 32.31 -1.80 9.52
N ALA A 203 31.86 -1.13 10.56
CA ALA A 203 31.65 -1.80 11.84
C ALA A 203 30.26 -2.48 11.80
N LEU A 204 30.08 -3.54 12.64
CA LEU A 204 28.78 -4.17 12.85
C LEU A 204 27.77 -3.06 13.21
N SER A 205 26.98 -2.63 12.23
CA SER A 205 26.05 -1.53 12.45
C SER A 205 24.85 -2.04 13.24
N ASP A 206 24.39 -1.25 14.19
CA ASP A 206 23.11 -1.48 14.86
C ASP A 206 21.99 -1.34 13.82
N LEU A 207 21.17 -2.39 13.62
CA LEU A 207 20.06 -2.39 12.65
C LEU A 207 19.09 -1.22 12.84
N ARG A 208 18.96 -0.72 14.07
CA ARG A 208 18.13 0.44 14.40
C ARG A 208 18.68 1.70 13.74
N ILE A 209 20.00 1.88 13.85
CA ILE A 209 20.71 3.02 13.26
C ILE A 209 20.73 2.91 11.74
N GLU A 210 20.98 1.69 11.22
CA GLU A 210 20.97 1.42 9.78
C GLU A 210 19.63 1.81 9.14
N ALA A 211 18.52 1.45 9.78
CA ALA A 211 17.18 1.78 9.31
C ALA A 211 16.92 3.30 9.27
N MET A 212 17.62 4.09 10.09
CA MET A 212 17.49 5.54 10.15
C MET A 212 18.31 6.28 9.08
N LYS A 213 19.27 5.63 8.42
CA LYS A 213 20.14 6.28 7.42
C LYS A 213 19.37 6.94 6.28
N GLY A 214 18.22 6.37 5.90
CA GLY A 214 17.35 6.93 4.87
C GLY A 214 16.62 8.24 5.27
N CYS A 215 16.72 8.66 6.54
CA CYS A 215 16.12 9.89 7.04
C CYS A 215 17.06 11.12 6.92
N PHE A 216 18.32 10.93 6.56
CA PHE A 216 19.36 11.95 6.43
C PHE A 216 19.93 11.92 5.01
#